data_e748ce44e00026f9fa0837f8ce307e47
#
_entry.id   e748ce44e00026f9fa0837f8ce307e47
#
_cell.length_a   1.000
_cell.length_b   1.000
_cell.length_c   1.000
_cell.angle_alpha   90.00
_cell.angle_beta   90.00
_cell.angle_gamma   90.00
#
_symmetry.space_group_name_H-M   'P 1'
#
loop_
_entity.id
_entity.type
_entity.pdbx_description
1 polymer ?
#
loop_
_entity_poly.entity_id
_entity_poly.type
_entity_poly.pdbx_seq_one_letter_code
_entity_poly.pdbx_strand_id
1 'polypeptide(L)'
;MIKEVLEYFYIKCEINNREVSLAGSVNILGKKRNIMQAYTVSQWFLFFFIYCFIGWVWESCYVSAKSGKWVNRGFLHGPALPIYGSGAIVILVSTIGVRESIPLIFLFGMISSTILEFVTGYCMERMFGVRYWDYSKKPFNLMGHICLFSSIGWGIFSVLLVRIVHRPIESVVCMIPVTIADIIAFGVAIIMTVDFTQSFNEAMDLKATIERIASSNQQIKTIAKRIEVATAFAEDDYNKMKEKLAEGRATVMNNVSKAKGRLTFERNMDERKGVKLATLQKMSETIVEGLKNKLMDEKYANQLLETLENEEVNLKTDNKKSYKSVFRMVKRNPGAVSRSHSAELDEIKKLIK
;
A
#
# COMPACT_ATOMS: atom_id res chain seq x y z
N MET A 1 -13.64 2.69 -28.88
CA MET A 1 -14.19 1.85 -27.76
C MET A 1 -14.46 2.65 -26.48
N ILE A 2 -13.44 3.25 -25.77
CA ILE A 2 -13.71 4.06 -24.56
C ILE A 2 -14.51 5.33 -24.89
N LYS A 3 -14.22 6.02 -25.99
CA LYS A 3 -14.92 7.22 -26.45
C LYS A 3 -16.37 6.91 -26.86
N GLU A 4 -16.61 5.81 -27.53
CA GLU A 4 -17.93 5.33 -27.92
C GLU A 4 -18.77 4.92 -26.71
N VAL A 5 -18.13 4.32 -25.68
CA VAL A 5 -18.80 3.99 -24.42
C VAL A 5 -19.19 5.26 -23.66
N LEU A 6 -18.31 6.28 -23.63
CA LEU A 6 -18.60 7.57 -22.99
C LEU A 6 -19.67 8.36 -23.74
N GLU A 7 -19.66 8.39 -25.11
CA GLU A 7 -20.72 9.00 -25.91
C GLU A 7 -22.06 8.26 -25.72
N TYR A 8 -22.04 6.93 -25.70
CA TYR A 8 -23.24 6.15 -25.42
C TYR A 8 -23.85 6.46 -24.05
N PHE A 9 -23.00 6.62 -23.02
CA PHE A 9 -23.44 7.02 -21.68
C PHE A 9 -23.98 8.47 -21.66
N TYR A 10 -23.34 9.41 -22.38
CA TYR A 10 -23.75 10.80 -22.45
C TYR A 10 -25.10 10.97 -23.15
N ILE A 11 -25.27 10.38 -24.31
CA ILE A 11 -26.51 10.43 -25.11
C ILE A 11 -27.67 9.82 -24.34
N LYS A 12 -27.43 8.73 -23.58
CA LYS A 12 -28.47 8.03 -22.83
C LYS A 12 -28.88 8.80 -21.57
N CYS A 13 -27.98 9.54 -20.92
CA CYS A 13 -28.29 10.48 -19.85
C CYS A 13 -29.20 11.62 -20.33
N GLU A 14 -28.96 12.15 -21.54
CA GLU A 14 -29.74 13.28 -22.09
C GLU A 14 -31.15 12.88 -22.50
N ILE A 15 -31.32 11.66 -23.04
CA ILE A 15 -32.63 11.10 -23.38
C ILE A 15 -33.48 10.83 -22.13
N ASN A 16 -32.88 10.31 -21.06
CA ASN A 16 -33.62 10.01 -19.82
C ASN A 16 -34.08 11.27 -19.07
N ASN A 17 -33.32 12.38 -19.12
CA ASN A 17 -33.72 13.65 -18.55
C ASN A 17 -34.90 14.29 -19.30
N ARG A 18 -35.06 14.03 -20.60
CA ARG A 18 -36.27 14.47 -21.37
C ARG A 18 -37.47 13.59 -21.15
N GLU A 19 -37.30 12.27 -20.97
CA GLU A 19 -38.41 11.34 -20.71
C GLU A 19 -38.97 11.48 -19.30
N VAL A 20 -38.19 11.78 -18.28
CA VAL A 20 -38.69 12.05 -16.92
C VAL A 20 -39.55 13.32 -16.87
N SER A 21 -39.30 14.32 -17.72
CA SER A 21 -40.15 15.51 -17.89
C SER A 21 -41.47 15.21 -18.60
N LEU A 22 -41.52 14.16 -19.41
CA LEU A 22 -42.71 13.76 -20.19
C LEU A 22 -43.52 12.63 -19.55
N ALA A 23 -42.98 11.87 -18.62
CA ALA A 23 -43.61 10.71 -17.98
C ALA A 23 -44.69 11.07 -16.92
N GLY A 24 -44.97 12.37 -16.71
CA GLY A 24 -46.06 12.83 -15.85
C GLY A 24 -47.46 12.57 -16.40
N SER A 25 -47.66 12.00 -17.58
CA SER A 25 -48.98 11.94 -18.21
C SER A 25 -49.27 10.79 -19.17
N VAL A 26 -48.69 9.60 -19.08
CA VAL A 26 -49.26 8.44 -19.83
C VAL A 26 -49.02 7.13 -19.09
N ASN A 27 -50.10 6.67 -18.46
CA ASN A 27 -50.27 5.35 -17.92
C ASN A 27 -50.93 4.47 -19.00
N ILE A 28 -50.21 3.67 -19.76
CA ILE A 28 -50.77 2.65 -20.65
C ILE A 28 -49.82 1.44 -20.76
N LEU A 29 -50.36 0.28 -20.33
CA LEU A 29 -50.08 -1.11 -20.70
C LEU A 29 -48.72 -1.73 -20.30
N GLY A 30 -48.84 -2.62 -19.32
CA GLY A 30 -48.01 -3.72 -18.92
C GLY A 30 -47.09 -4.36 -19.94
N LYS A 31 -45.95 -3.74 -20.19
CA LYS A 31 -44.76 -4.41 -20.69
C LYS A 31 -43.65 -4.04 -19.73
N LYS A 32 -43.24 -5.00 -18.88
CA LYS A 32 -41.97 -4.88 -18.14
C LYS A 32 -40.86 -4.52 -19.14
N ARG A 33 -40.67 -3.23 -19.37
CA ARG A 33 -39.44 -2.78 -19.99
C ARG A 33 -38.33 -3.08 -19.00
N ASN A 34 -37.45 -4.02 -19.31
CA ASN A 34 -36.12 -4.07 -18.76
C ASN A 34 -35.38 -2.81 -19.23
N ILE A 35 -35.75 -1.66 -18.66
CA ILE A 35 -35.00 -0.42 -18.86
C ILE A 35 -33.74 -0.65 -18.05
N MET A 36 -32.65 -0.83 -18.74
CA MET A 36 -31.31 -0.68 -18.20
C MET A 36 -31.28 0.71 -17.58
N GLN A 37 -31.43 0.79 -16.25
CA GLN A 37 -31.54 2.05 -15.54
C GLN A 37 -30.22 2.77 -15.70
N ALA A 38 -30.19 3.82 -16.52
CA ALA A 38 -28.99 4.63 -16.69
C ALA A 38 -28.82 5.49 -15.43
N TYR A 39 -27.83 5.18 -14.62
CA TYR A 39 -27.49 6.00 -13.46
C TYR A 39 -26.78 7.28 -13.91
N THR A 40 -27.01 8.37 -13.18
CA THR A 40 -26.23 9.60 -13.34
C THR A 40 -24.78 9.39 -12.87
N VAL A 41 -23.89 10.26 -13.31
CA VAL A 41 -22.47 10.22 -12.90
C VAL A 41 -22.37 10.29 -11.36
N SER A 42 -23.13 11.14 -10.71
CA SER A 42 -23.15 11.27 -9.26
C SER A 42 -23.64 10.03 -8.56
N GLN A 43 -24.64 9.31 -9.11
CA GLN A 43 -25.07 8.03 -8.58
C GLN A 43 -23.98 6.96 -8.67
N TRP A 44 -23.20 6.91 -9.77
CA TRP A 44 -22.03 6.05 -9.87
C TRP A 44 -20.96 6.37 -8.82
N PHE A 45 -20.71 7.66 -8.55
CA PHE A 45 -19.82 8.07 -7.47
C PHE A 45 -20.34 7.68 -6.09
N LEU A 46 -21.65 7.84 -5.83
CA LEU A 46 -22.25 7.41 -4.57
C LEU A 46 -22.12 5.90 -4.37
N PHE A 47 -22.38 5.09 -5.40
CA PHE A 47 -22.14 3.64 -5.34
C PHE A 47 -20.69 3.35 -5.02
N PHE A 48 -19.74 3.99 -5.72
CA PHE A 48 -18.33 3.83 -5.45
C PHE A 48 -17.99 4.10 -3.99
N PHE A 49 -18.41 5.23 -3.43
CA PHE A 49 -18.12 5.60 -2.04
C PHE A 49 -18.76 4.67 -1.03
N ILE A 50 -20.01 4.27 -1.25
CA ILE A 50 -20.70 3.30 -0.39
C ILE A 50 -19.95 1.96 -0.37
N TYR A 51 -19.53 1.46 -1.52
CA TYR A 51 -18.77 0.22 -1.58
C TYR A 51 -17.36 0.34 -1.05
N CYS A 52 -16.70 1.49 -1.16
CA CYS A 52 -15.44 1.75 -0.46
C CYS A 52 -15.61 1.63 1.06
N PHE A 53 -16.70 2.18 1.59
CA PHE A 53 -17.01 2.13 3.02
C PHE A 53 -17.36 0.70 3.48
N ILE A 54 -18.23 0.00 2.76
CA ILE A 54 -18.61 -1.39 3.07
C ILE A 54 -17.35 -2.29 3.05
N GLY A 55 -16.50 -2.14 2.04
CA GLY A 55 -15.24 -2.87 1.95
C GLY A 55 -14.30 -2.58 3.11
N TRP A 56 -14.23 -1.32 3.55
CA TRP A 56 -13.45 -0.93 4.71
C TRP A 56 -13.97 -1.56 6.01
N VAL A 57 -15.27 -1.56 6.24
CA VAL A 57 -15.88 -2.23 7.40
C VAL A 57 -15.53 -3.71 7.41
N TRP A 58 -15.73 -4.40 6.29
CA TRP A 58 -15.42 -5.83 6.15
C TRP A 58 -13.95 -6.15 6.47
N GLU A 59 -13.03 -5.47 5.78
CA GLU A 59 -11.59 -5.72 5.88
C GLU A 59 -11.05 -5.34 7.27
N SER A 60 -11.50 -4.22 7.84
CA SER A 60 -11.09 -3.77 9.16
C SER A 60 -11.59 -4.72 10.26
N CYS A 61 -12.83 -5.20 10.17
CA CYS A 61 -13.37 -6.21 11.09
C CYS A 61 -12.60 -7.52 10.98
N TYR A 62 -12.34 -8.02 9.76
CA TYR A 62 -11.60 -9.25 9.54
C TYR A 62 -10.17 -9.19 10.10
N VAL A 63 -9.42 -8.12 9.78
CA VAL A 63 -8.04 -7.96 10.25
C VAL A 63 -8.00 -7.73 11.74
N SER A 64 -8.95 -6.97 12.31
CA SER A 64 -9.04 -6.73 13.75
C SER A 64 -9.34 -8.02 14.54
N ALA A 65 -10.25 -8.85 14.06
CA ALA A 65 -10.55 -10.15 14.64
C ALA A 65 -9.32 -11.07 14.65
N LYS A 66 -8.57 -11.10 13.53
CA LYS A 66 -7.35 -11.91 13.43
C LYS A 66 -6.19 -11.39 14.29
N SER A 67 -6.08 -10.08 14.49
CA SER A 67 -4.97 -9.45 15.22
C SER A 67 -5.25 -9.25 16.72
N GLY A 68 -6.48 -9.47 17.18
CA GLY A 68 -6.91 -9.23 18.57
C GLY A 68 -6.91 -7.76 18.99
N LYS A 69 -6.84 -6.83 18.06
CA LYS A 69 -6.83 -5.38 18.29
C LYS A 69 -7.46 -4.65 17.12
N TRP A 70 -8.02 -3.47 17.36
CA TRP A 70 -8.58 -2.66 16.29
C TRP A 70 -7.51 -2.19 15.31
N VAL A 71 -7.73 -2.47 14.02
CA VAL A 71 -6.87 -2.04 12.92
C VAL A 71 -7.72 -1.30 11.89
N ASN A 72 -7.47 0.00 11.73
CA ASN A 72 -7.99 0.75 10.58
C ASN A 72 -7.24 0.28 9.33
N ARG A 73 -7.84 -0.69 8.62
CA ARG A 73 -7.19 -1.34 7.48
C ARG A 73 -7.38 -0.51 6.22
N GLY A 74 -6.30 -0.37 5.43
CA GLY A 74 -6.37 0.18 4.09
C GLY A 74 -5.26 1.16 3.75
N PHE A 75 -5.29 1.61 2.49
CA PHE A 75 -4.36 2.61 1.98
C PHE A 75 -4.68 4.00 2.54
N LEU A 76 -5.98 4.36 2.58
CA LEU A 76 -6.47 5.65 3.04
C LEU A 76 -6.48 5.76 4.59
N HIS A 77 -6.51 6.99 5.11
CA HIS A 77 -6.71 7.25 6.54
C HIS A 77 -8.16 7.09 6.96
N GLY A 78 -9.06 7.57 6.11
CA GLY A 78 -10.50 7.50 6.31
C GLY A 78 -11.05 6.10 6.15
N PRO A 79 -12.34 5.90 6.46
CA PRO A 79 -13.01 4.62 6.40
C PRO A 79 -13.41 4.27 4.96
N ALA A 80 -12.42 4.13 4.09
CA ALA A 80 -12.66 3.82 2.68
C ALA A 80 -11.55 2.94 2.09
N LEU A 81 -11.96 1.93 1.32
CA LEU A 81 -11.08 1.07 0.53
C LEU A 81 -11.39 1.22 -0.97
N PRO A 82 -10.64 2.05 -1.71
CA PRO A 82 -10.91 2.32 -3.13
C PRO A 82 -10.98 1.07 -4.01
N ILE A 83 -10.21 0.04 -3.71
CA ILE A 83 -10.23 -1.21 -4.48
C ILE A 83 -11.58 -1.92 -4.42
N TYR A 84 -12.30 -1.86 -3.28
CA TYR A 84 -13.64 -2.44 -3.16
C TYR A 84 -14.68 -1.63 -3.92
N GLY A 85 -14.59 -0.29 -3.86
CA GLY A 85 -15.45 0.59 -4.67
C GLY A 85 -15.22 0.38 -6.16
N SER A 86 -13.97 0.40 -6.60
CA SER A 86 -13.61 0.13 -8.00
C SER A 86 -14.03 -1.26 -8.45
N GLY A 87 -13.84 -2.28 -7.60
CA GLY A 87 -14.27 -3.65 -7.86
C GLY A 87 -15.77 -3.74 -8.04
N ALA A 88 -16.55 -3.12 -7.15
CA ALA A 88 -18.02 -3.10 -7.26
C ALA A 88 -18.48 -2.41 -8.54
N ILE A 89 -17.92 -1.25 -8.89
CA ILE A 89 -18.26 -0.56 -10.15
C ILE A 89 -17.93 -1.42 -11.37
N VAL A 90 -16.74 -2.03 -11.42
CA VAL A 90 -16.32 -2.90 -12.52
C VAL A 90 -17.25 -4.12 -12.65
N ILE A 91 -17.66 -4.74 -11.53
CA ILE A 91 -18.62 -5.84 -11.51
C ILE A 91 -19.98 -5.36 -12.05
N LEU A 92 -20.51 -4.27 -11.54
CA LEU A 92 -21.82 -3.74 -11.95
C LEU A 92 -21.85 -3.42 -13.44
N VAL A 93 -20.78 -2.80 -13.97
CA VAL A 93 -20.67 -2.46 -15.40
C VAL A 93 -20.54 -3.72 -16.26
N SER A 94 -19.66 -4.66 -15.88
CA SER A 94 -19.41 -5.88 -16.66
C SER A 94 -20.61 -6.84 -16.68
N THR A 95 -21.46 -6.78 -15.65
CA THR A 95 -22.61 -7.68 -15.52
C THR A 95 -23.95 -7.04 -15.92
N ILE A 96 -23.95 -5.78 -16.38
CA ILE A 96 -25.18 -5.02 -16.64
C ILE A 96 -26.12 -5.71 -17.65
N GLY A 97 -25.56 -6.35 -18.67
CA GLY A 97 -26.32 -7.08 -19.71
C GLY A 97 -26.72 -8.50 -19.34
N VAL A 98 -26.21 -9.05 -18.22
CA VAL A 98 -26.37 -10.47 -17.87
C VAL A 98 -26.93 -10.67 -16.45
N ARG A 99 -27.53 -9.64 -15.86
CA ARG A 99 -28.05 -9.65 -14.48
C ARG A 99 -29.03 -10.78 -14.16
N GLU A 100 -29.69 -11.37 -15.17
CA GLU A 100 -30.64 -12.47 -15.00
C GLU A 100 -29.96 -13.84 -14.84
N SER A 101 -28.73 -14.00 -15.33
CA SER A 101 -28.01 -15.28 -15.35
C SER A 101 -26.91 -15.32 -14.28
N ILE A 102 -27.13 -16.11 -13.22
CA ILE A 102 -26.14 -16.28 -12.14
C ILE A 102 -24.78 -16.76 -12.67
N PRO A 103 -24.69 -17.77 -13.55
CA PRO A 103 -23.41 -18.22 -14.08
C PRO A 103 -22.64 -17.13 -14.85
N LEU A 104 -23.37 -16.28 -15.61
CA LEU A 104 -22.75 -15.20 -16.35
C LEU A 104 -22.31 -14.05 -15.43
N ILE A 105 -23.08 -13.73 -14.39
CA ILE A 105 -22.63 -12.77 -13.35
C ILE A 105 -21.34 -13.27 -12.72
N PHE A 106 -21.30 -14.55 -12.32
CA PHE A 106 -20.11 -15.16 -11.74
C PHE A 106 -18.91 -15.03 -12.68
N LEU A 107 -19.07 -15.44 -13.95
CA LEU A 107 -17.99 -15.48 -14.92
C LEU A 107 -17.46 -14.07 -15.25
N PHE A 108 -18.34 -13.15 -15.65
CA PHE A 108 -17.93 -11.78 -16.00
C PHE A 108 -17.40 -11.01 -14.80
N GLY A 109 -18.04 -11.15 -13.64
CA GLY A 109 -17.57 -10.55 -12.41
C GLY A 109 -16.21 -11.09 -11.96
N MET A 110 -16.00 -12.40 -12.04
CA MET A 110 -14.72 -13.04 -11.74
C MET A 110 -13.61 -12.49 -12.64
N ILE A 111 -13.80 -12.49 -13.95
CA ILE A 111 -12.78 -12.06 -14.90
C ILE A 111 -12.45 -10.58 -14.72
N SER A 112 -13.47 -9.71 -14.69
CA SER A 112 -13.27 -8.26 -14.60
C SER A 112 -12.61 -7.83 -13.29
N SER A 113 -13.01 -8.43 -12.16
CA SER A 113 -12.40 -8.13 -10.85
C SER A 113 -10.98 -8.69 -10.73
N THR A 114 -10.71 -9.86 -11.30
CA THR A 114 -9.35 -10.44 -11.31
C THR A 114 -8.39 -9.55 -12.10
N ILE A 115 -8.83 -9.01 -13.24
CA ILE A 115 -8.03 -8.05 -14.02
C ILE A 115 -7.77 -6.79 -13.20
N LEU A 116 -8.79 -6.23 -12.55
CA LEU A 116 -8.65 -5.05 -11.70
C LEU A 116 -7.70 -5.31 -10.53
N GLU A 117 -7.83 -6.44 -9.84
CA GLU A 117 -6.96 -6.84 -8.72
C GLU A 117 -5.51 -6.94 -9.15
N PHE A 118 -5.26 -7.60 -10.31
CA PHE A 118 -3.91 -7.71 -10.87
C PHE A 118 -3.30 -6.36 -11.21
N VAL A 119 -4.02 -5.52 -11.98
CA VAL A 119 -3.54 -4.20 -12.39
C VAL A 119 -3.25 -3.33 -11.18
N THR A 120 -4.17 -3.30 -10.20
CA THR A 120 -3.99 -2.51 -8.98
C THR A 120 -2.77 -3.00 -8.19
N GLY A 121 -2.64 -4.32 -7.96
CA GLY A 121 -1.52 -4.89 -7.22
C GLY A 121 -0.17 -4.63 -7.89
N TYR A 122 -0.11 -4.80 -9.22
CA TYR A 122 1.09 -4.53 -10.02
C TYR A 122 1.49 -3.04 -9.97
N CYS A 123 0.53 -2.14 -10.19
CA CYS A 123 0.79 -0.69 -10.15
C CYS A 123 1.27 -0.25 -8.76
N MET A 124 0.61 -0.71 -7.69
CA MET A 124 0.98 -0.35 -6.32
C MET A 124 2.38 -0.86 -5.96
N GLU A 125 2.72 -2.10 -6.31
CA GLU A 125 4.08 -2.63 -6.07
C GLU A 125 5.13 -1.83 -6.83
N ARG A 126 4.88 -1.49 -8.10
CA ARG A 126 5.82 -0.73 -8.91
C ARG A 126 6.02 0.70 -8.41
N MET A 127 4.93 1.35 -7.96
CA MET A 127 4.97 2.72 -7.45
C MET A 127 5.61 2.82 -6.07
N PHE A 128 5.19 1.95 -5.14
CA PHE A 128 5.54 2.06 -3.72
C PHE A 128 6.61 1.05 -3.27
N GLY A 129 7.02 0.09 -4.11
CA GLY A 129 7.97 -0.96 -3.75
C GLY A 129 7.46 -1.95 -2.69
N VAL A 130 6.15 -1.86 -2.36
CA VAL A 130 5.50 -2.63 -1.31
C VAL A 130 4.18 -3.20 -1.83
N ARG A 131 3.91 -4.47 -1.49
CA ARG A 131 2.63 -5.15 -1.73
C ARG A 131 1.75 -5.03 -0.52
N TYR A 132 0.50 -4.67 -0.71
CA TYR A 132 -0.51 -4.59 0.35
C TYR A 132 -1.18 -5.94 0.62
N TRP A 133 -1.10 -6.87 -0.35
CA TRP A 133 -1.44 -8.29 -0.24
C TRP A 133 -0.44 -9.11 -1.04
N ASP A 134 -0.26 -10.37 -0.68
CA ASP A 134 0.70 -11.27 -1.34
C ASP A 134 0.17 -12.71 -1.37
N TYR A 135 -0.08 -13.19 -2.58
CA TYR A 135 -0.50 -14.56 -2.86
C TYR A 135 0.64 -15.46 -3.33
N SER A 136 1.90 -15.06 -3.22
CA SER A 136 3.05 -15.84 -3.72
C SER A 136 3.12 -17.27 -3.16
N LYS A 137 2.56 -17.48 -1.96
CA LYS A 137 2.49 -18.79 -1.30
C LYS A 137 1.23 -19.60 -1.65
N LYS A 138 0.31 -19.05 -2.45
CA LYS A 138 -0.92 -19.73 -2.85
C LYS A 138 -0.75 -20.45 -4.19
N PRO A 139 -1.38 -21.64 -4.38
CA PRO A 139 -1.34 -22.34 -5.67
C PRO A 139 -2.02 -21.50 -6.76
N PHE A 140 -1.56 -21.70 -7.99
CA PHE A 140 -2.07 -20.99 -9.18
C PHE A 140 -2.09 -19.46 -9.02
N ASN A 141 -1.03 -18.89 -8.40
CA ASN A 141 -0.87 -17.44 -8.35
C ASN A 141 -0.15 -16.94 -9.60
N LEU A 142 -0.50 -15.72 -10.02
CA LEU A 142 0.18 -14.99 -11.07
C LEU A 142 0.95 -13.85 -10.44
N MET A 143 2.27 -13.95 -10.44
CA MET A 143 3.21 -12.96 -9.88
C MET A 143 2.93 -12.61 -8.41
N GLY A 144 2.09 -13.39 -7.68
CA GLY A 144 1.67 -13.13 -6.31
C GLY A 144 0.64 -12.00 -6.15
N HIS A 145 0.17 -11.37 -7.24
CA HIS A 145 -0.85 -10.33 -7.21
C HIS A 145 -2.27 -10.89 -7.17
N ILE A 146 -2.50 -12.02 -7.86
CA ILE A 146 -3.76 -12.75 -7.91
C ILE A 146 -3.50 -14.26 -7.72
N CYS A 147 -4.54 -15.00 -7.34
CA CYS A 147 -4.53 -16.46 -7.34
C CYS A 147 -5.91 -17.00 -7.68
N LEU A 148 -5.97 -18.27 -8.10
CA LEU A 148 -7.24 -18.92 -8.47
C LEU A 148 -8.29 -18.82 -7.35
N PHE A 149 -7.88 -18.98 -6.11
CA PHE A 149 -8.78 -18.91 -4.96
C PHE A 149 -9.39 -17.50 -4.78
N SER A 150 -8.58 -16.44 -4.93
CA SER A 150 -9.11 -15.05 -4.87
C SER A 150 -10.02 -14.77 -6.05
N SER A 151 -9.71 -15.24 -7.25
CA SER A 151 -10.54 -15.06 -8.44
C SER A 151 -11.91 -15.73 -8.29
N ILE A 152 -11.97 -16.97 -7.80
CA ILE A 152 -13.24 -17.65 -7.49
C ILE A 152 -14.02 -16.87 -6.42
N GLY A 153 -13.34 -16.37 -5.39
CA GLY A 153 -13.92 -15.52 -4.37
C GLY A 153 -14.58 -14.26 -4.97
N TRP A 154 -13.93 -13.61 -5.92
CA TRP A 154 -14.50 -12.49 -6.67
C TRP A 154 -15.75 -12.88 -7.46
N GLY A 155 -15.76 -14.05 -8.08
CA GLY A 155 -16.95 -14.57 -8.77
C GLY A 155 -18.15 -14.75 -7.84
N ILE A 156 -17.95 -15.35 -6.67
CA ILE A 156 -19.00 -15.53 -5.64
C ILE A 156 -19.45 -14.16 -5.14
N PHE A 157 -18.51 -13.27 -4.82
CA PHE A 157 -18.81 -11.92 -4.36
C PHE A 157 -19.60 -11.12 -5.41
N SER A 158 -19.33 -11.31 -6.71
CA SER A 158 -20.06 -10.65 -7.80
C SER A 158 -21.54 -11.04 -7.81
N VAL A 159 -21.85 -12.34 -7.63
CA VAL A 159 -23.25 -12.80 -7.52
C VAL A 159 -23.93 -12.19 -6.30
N LEU A 160 -23.27 -12.20 -5.15
CA LEU A 160 -23.77 -11.61 -3.91
C LEU A 160 -24.03 -10.10 -4.07
N LEU A 161 -23.05 -9.39 -4.65
CA LEU A 161 -23.16 -7.95 -4.91
C LEU A 161 -24.35 -7.63 -5.79
N VAL A 162 -24.46 -8.25 -6.98
CA VAL A 162 -25.46 -7.91 -7.99
C VAL A 162 -26.88 -8.32 -7.56
N ARG A 163 -27.02 -9.49 -6.91
CA ARG A 163 -28.35 -10.04 -6.59
C ARG A 163 -28.91 -9.62 -5.24
N ILE A 164 -28.05 -9.35 -4.28
CA ILE A 164 -28.44 -9.11 -2.89
C ILE A 164 -28.06 -7.70 -2.44
N VAL A 165 -26.78 -7.35 -2.47
CA VAL A 165 -26.27 -6.13 -1.83
C VAL A 165 -26.62 -4.88 -2.62
N HIS A 166 -26.54 -4.93 -3.95
CA HIS A 166 -26.75 -3.75 -4.80
C HIS A 166 -28.21 -3.28 -4.80
N ARG A 167 -29.17 -4.20 -4.80
CA ARG A 167 -30.61 -3.86 -4.89
C ARG A 167 -31.08 -2.86 -3.84
N PRO A 168 -30.87 -3.06 -2.52
CA PRO A 168 -31.28 -2.08 -1.53
C PRO A 168 -30.51 -0.77 -1.64
N ILE A 169 -29.21 -0.82 -1.96
CA ILE A 169 -28.37 0.37 -2.14
C ILE A 169 -28.83 1.18 -3.34
N GLU A 170 -29.12 0.52 -4.46
CA GLU A 170 -29.71 1.11 -5.66
C GLU A 170 -31.02 1.86 -5.34
N SER A 171 -31.93 1.21 -4.61
CA SER A 171 -33.19 1.85 -4.19
C SER A 171 -32.97 3.13 -3.41
N VAL A 172 -32.08 3.11 -2.43
CA VAL A 172 -31.76 4.28 -1.59
C VAL A 172 -31.13 5.40 -2.41
N VAL A 173 -30.14 5.08 -3.23
CA VAL A 173 -29.42 6.09 -4.04
C VAL A 173 -30.32 6.70 -5.11
N CYS A 174 -31.19 5.90 -5.73
CA CYS A 174 -32.15 6.41 -6.74
C CYS A 174 -33.28 7.25 -6.14
N MET A 175 -33.55 7.15 -4.84
CA MET A 175 -34.52 8.04 -4.14
C MET A 175 -33.92 9.43 -3.87
N ILE A 176 -32.59 9.59 -3.90
CA ILE A 176 -31.94 10.89 -3.64
C ILE A 176 -32.17 11.80 -4.87
N PRO A 177 -32.70 13.01 -4.70
CA PRO A 177 -32.76 13.99 -5.78
C PRO A 177 -31.39 14.24 -6.40
N VAL A 178 -31.32 14.34 -7.73
CA VAL A 178 -30.03 14.44 -8.46
C VAL A 178 -29.17 15.58 -7.95
N THR A 179 -29.73 16.75 -7.69
CA THR A 179 -29.00 17.91 -7.15
C THR A 179 -28.33 17.61 -5.80
N ILE A 180 -29.03 16.89 -4.91
CA ILE A 180 -28.50 16.49 -3.60
C ILE A 180 -27.42 15.43 -3.79
N ALA A 181 -27.63 14.47 -4.69
CA ALA A 181 -26.65 13.45 -5.05
C ALA A 181 -25.35 14.08 -5.60
N ASP A 182 -25.47 15.11 -6.44
CA ASP A 182 -24.32 15.87 -6.99
C ASP A 182 -23.51 16.55 -5.87
N ILE A 183 -24.19 17.24 -4.94
CA ILE A 183 -23.53 17.94 -3.82
C ILE A 183 -22.79 16.94 -2.92
N ILE A 184 -23.47 15.83 -2.55
CA ILE A 184 -22.86 14.80 -1.69
C ILE A 184 -21.67 14.13 -2.40
N ALA A 185 -21.85 13.72 -3.66
CA ALA A 185 -20.80 13.07 -4.43
C ALA A 185 -19.57 13.97 -4.58
N PHE A 186 -19.78 15.25 -4.88
CA PHE A 186 -18.68 16.23 -5.00
C PHE A 186 -17.97 16.46 -3.67
N GLY A 187 -18.71 16.64 -2.57
CA GLY A 187 -18.13 16.83 -1.23
C GLY A 187 -17.29 15.63 -0.78
N VAL A 188 -17.82 14.40 -0.95
CA VAL A 188 -17.07 13.18 -0.61
C VAL A 188 -15.86 13.00 -1.52
N ALA A 189 -15.96 13.33 -2.81
CA ALA A 189 -14.84 13.26 -3.75
C ALA A 189 -13.69 14.18 -3.32
N ILE A 190 -13.97 15.41 -2.87
CA ILE A 190 -12.95 16.32 -2.35
C ILE A 190 -12.24 15.71 -1.12
N ILE A 191 -13.02 15.26 -0.13
CA ILE A 191 -12.47 14.66 1.11
C ILE A 191 -11.60 13.46 0.77
N MET A 192 -12.08 12.58 -0.11
CA MET A 192 -11.35 11.37 -0.51
C MET A 192 -10.07 11.70 -1.30
N THR A 193 -10.09 12.76 -2.13
CA THR A 193 -8.92 13.21 -2.88
C THR A 193 -7.83 13.75 -1.94
N VAL A 194 -8.21 14.52 -0.93
CA VAL A 194 -7.27 15.00 0.10
C VAL A 194 -6.65 13.84 0.86
N ASP A 195 -7.46 12.88 1.31
CA ASP A 195 -6.99 11.70 2.02
C ASP A 195 -6.09 10.82 1.13
N PHE A 196 -6.47 10.63 -0.14
CA PHE A 196 -5.65 9.90 -1.11
C PHE A 196 -4.28 10.56 -1.29
N THR A 197 -4.23 11.88 -1.45
CA THR A 197 -2.97 12.62 -1.61
C THR A 197 -2.07 12.47 -0.39
N GLN A 198 -2.63 12.57 0.82
CA GLN A 198 -1.87 12.36 2.05
C GLN A 198 -1.34 10.93 2.16
N SER A 199 -2.19 9.94 1.90
CA SER A 199 -1.84 8.52 1.96
C SER A 199 -0.81 8.13 0.89
N PHE A 200 -0.90 8.75 -0.29
CA PHE A 200 0.08 8.58 -1.36
C PHE A 200 1.47 9.08 -0.93
N ASN A 201 1.53 10.27 -0.35
CA ASN A 201 2.79 10.83 0.17
C ASN A 201 3.38 9.95 1.28
N GLU A 202 2.55 9.42 2.19
CA GLU A 202 3.01 8.48 3.23
C GLU A 202 3.56 7.17 2.65
N ALA A 203 2.95 6.65 1.59
CA ALA A 203 3.44 5.47 0.91
C ALA A 203 4.79 5.73 0.19
N MET A 204 4.97 6.92 -0.38
CA MET A 204 6.25 7.33 -0.97
C MET A 204 7.33 7.54 0.12
N ASP A 205 6.98 8.12 1.27
CA ASP A 205 7.88 8.23 2.42
C ASP A 205 8.33 6.85 2.92
N LEU A 206 7.42 5.87 2.96
CA LEU A 206 7.75 4.48 3.32
C LEU A 206 8.75 3.88 2.34
N LYS A 207 8.49 4.01 1.02
CA LYS A 207 9.40 3.56 -0.04
C LYS A 207 10.79 4.17 0.13
N ALA A 208 10.86 5.50 0.20
CA ALA A 208 12.13 6.22 0.34
C ALA A 208 12.89 5.81 1.61
N THR A 209 12.18 5.57 2.72
CA THR A 209 12.79 5.10 3.98
C THR A 209 13.35 3.69 3.83
N ILE A 210 12.62 2.76 3.20
CA ILE A 210 13.08 1.39 2.96
C ILE A 210 14.34 1.39 2.07
N GLU A 211 14.31 2.13 0.95
CA GLU A 211 15.43 2.22 0.01
C GLU A 211 16.68 2.83 0.67
N ARG A 212 16.50 3.87 1.51
CA ARG A 212 17.59 4.48 2.27
C ARG A 212 18.20 3.53 3.31
N ILE A 213 17.35 2.77 4.00
CA ILE A 213 17.84 1.74 4.93
C ILE A 213 18.64 0.68 4.20
N ALA A 214 18.18 0.25 3.04
CA ALA A 214 18.82 -0.78 2.21
C ALA A 214 20.17 -0.28 1.68
N SER A 215 20.22 0.92 1.10
CA SER A 215 21.47 1.51 0.59
C SER A 215 22.50 1.69 1.69
N SER A 216 22.12 2.26 2.84
CA SER A 216 23.00 2.43 3.99
C SER A 216 23.52 1.08 4.51
N ASN A 217 22.66 0.06 4.64
CA ASN A 217 23.10 -1.28 5.04
C ASN A 217 24.09 -1.89 4.05
N GLN A 218 23.88 -1.69 2.75
CA GLN A 218 24.78 -2.19 1.71
C GLN A 218 26.12 -1.47 1.73
N GLN A 219 26.12 -0.14 1.89
CA GLN A 219 27.36 0.66 1.98
C GLN A 219 28.19 0.26 3.19
N ILE A 220 27.59 0.17 4.38
CA ILE A 220 28.27 -0.29 5.60
C ILE A 220 28.87 -1.69 5.41
N LYS A 221 28.15 -2.63 4.80
CA LYS A 221 28.68 -3.97 4.50
C LYS A 221 29.87 -3.93 3.53
N THR A 222 29.79 -3.09 2.50
CA THR A 222 30.85 -2.96 1.50
C THR A 222 32.11 -2.37 2.11
N ILE A 223 31.98 -1.32 2.93
CA ILE A 223 33.11 -0.70 3.63
C ILE A 223 33.69 -1.69 4.61
N ALA A 224 32.88 -2.39 5.42
CA ALA A 224 33.34 -3.40 6.34
C ALA A 224 34.18 -4.50 5.64
N LYS A 225 33.69 -4.99 4.48
CA LYS A 225 34.42 -5.97 3.68
C LYS A 225 35.73 -5.43 3.11
N ARG A 226 35.76 -4.16 2.69
CA ARG A 226 36.98 -3.52 2.20
C ARG A 226 38.04 -3.34 3.32
N ILE A 227 37.57 -2.96 4.52
CA ILE A 227 38.43 -2.90 5.71
C ILE A 227 38.98 -4.30 6.05
N GLU A 228 38.10 -5.32 6.03
CA GLU A 228 38.45 -6.72 6.26
C GLU A 228 39.55 -7.19 5.31
N VAL A 229 39.40 -6.92 4.01
CA VAL A 229 40.44 -7.29 3.00
C VAL A 229 41.73 -6.52 3.22
N ALA A 230 41.67 -5.23 3.56
CA ALA A 230 42.84 -4.41 3.77
C ALA A 230 43.62 -4.76 5.07
N THR A 231 42.90 -5.27 6.09
CA THR A 231 43.46 -5.68 7.38
C THR A 231 43.73 -7.19 7.49
N ALA A 232 43.31 -7.99 6.49
CA ALA A 232 43.45 -9.47 6.49
C ALA A 232 44.90 -9.97 6.53
N PHE A 233 45.86 -9.09 6.37
CA PHE A 233 47.29 -9.40 6.55
C PHE A 233 47.76 -9.25 8.03
N ALA A 234 46.86 -8.85 8.96
CA ALA A 234 47.11 -8.72 10.40
C ALA A 234 46.07 -9.56 11.18
N GLU A 235 46.35 -10.85 11.27
CA GLU A 235 45.38 -11.90 11.67
C GLU A 235 44.80 -11.79 13.10
N ASP A 236 45.51 -11.22 14.06
CA ASP A 236 45.13 -11.19 15.48
C ASP A 236 44.16 -10.04 15.87
N ASP A 237 44.25 -8.91 15.24
CA ASP A 237 43.37 -7.74 15.55
C ASP A 237 41.99 -7.80 14.84
N TYR A 238 41.95 -8.54 13.75
CA TYR A 238 40.67 -8.74 12.98
C TYR A 238 39.60 -9.50 13.76
N ASN A 239 39.98 -10.58 14.46
CA ASN A 239 39.04 -11.39 15.22
C ASN A 239 38.41 -10.59 16.40
N LYS A 240 39.20 -9.75 17.07
CA LYS A 240 38.71 -8.85 18.13
C LYS A 240 37.74 -7.78 17.61
N MET A 241 37.96 -7.26 16.40
CA MET A 241 37.08 -6.26 15.78
C MET A 241 35.75 -6.87 15.34
N LYS A 242 35.78 -8.07 14.78
CA LYS A 242 34.58 -8.82 14.36
C LYS A 242 33.67 -9.14 15.58
N GLU A 243 34.26 -9.49 16.68
CA GLU A 243 33.56 -9.76 17.94
C GLU A 243 32.86 -8.48 18.49
N LYS A 244 33.58 -7.34 18.52
CA LYS A 244 33.08 -6.04 18.96
C LYS A 244 31.95 -5.51 18.06
N LEU A 245 32.02 -5.75 16.74
CA LEU A 245 30.96 -5.39 15.79
C LEU A 245 29.71 -6.26 15.95
N ALA A 246 29.88 -7.55 16.28
CA ALA A 246 28.79 -8.47 16.58
C ALA A 246 28.10 -8.13 17.91
N GLU A 247 28.85 -7.81 18.96
CA GLU A 247 28.33 -7.37 20.26
C GLU A 247 27.54 -6.05 20.17
N GLY A 248 28.04 -5.06 19.41
CA GLY A 248 27.33 -3.80 19.19
C GLY A 248 25.98 -3.99 18.52
N ARG A 249 25.85 -4.95 17.58
CA ARG A 249 24.57 -5.34 16.95
C ARG A 249 23.61 -6.02 17.90
N ALA A 250 24.12 -6.94 18.74
CA ALA A 250 23.29 -7.71 19.68
C ALA A 250 22.72 -6.83 20.81
N THR A 251 23.51 -5.89 21.30
CA THR A 251 23.13 -4.97 22.40
C THR A 251 21.96 -4.07 21.99
N VAL A 252 21.92 -3.61 20.74
CA VAL A 252 20.84 -2.75 20.25
C VAL A 252 19.54 -3.52 20.02
N MET A 253 19.62 -4.76 19.52
CA MET A 253 18.46 -5.61 19.35
C MET A 253 17.78 -5.98 20.69
N ASN A 254 18.59 -6.08 21.76
CA ASN A 254 18.08 -6.42 23.12
C ASN A 254 17.49 -5.21 23.85
N ASN A 255 17.90 -3.99 23.54
CA ASN A 255 17.45 -2.76 24.21
C ASN A 255 16.20 -2.12 23.59
N VAL A 256 15.58 -2.74 22.57
CA VAL A 256 14.30 -2.28 22.01
C VAL A 256 13.23 -2.36 23.09
N SER A 257 12.88 -1.22 23.63
CA SER A 257 11.88 -1.03 24.68
C SER A 257 10.55 -1.70 24.31
N LYS A 258 9.96 -2.46 25.27
CA LYS A 258 8.64 -3.11 25.16
C LYS A 258 7.46 -2.13 25.09
N ALA A 259 7.68 -0.81 25.17
CA ALA A 259 6.64 0.20 25.08
C ALA A 259 6.15 0.36 23.62
N LYS A 260 4.82 0.39 23.44
CA LYS A 260 4.17 0.44 22.11
C LYS A 260 3.67 1.85 21.81
N GLY A 261 3.96 2.38 20.62
CA GLY A 261 3.42 3.65 20.16
C GLY A 261 4.32 4.39 19.18
N ARG A 262 3.82 5.51 18.64
CA ARG A 262 4.56 6.32 17.67
C ARG A 262 5.85 6.92 18.25
N LEU A 263 5.79 7.49 19.44
CA LEU A 263 6.97 8.09 20.10
C LEU A 263 8.05 7.05 20.36
N THR A 264 7.65 5.82 20.70
CA THR A 264 8.58 4.70 20.86
C THR A 264 9.20 4.32 19.52
N PHE A 265 8.42 4.29 18.44
CA PHE A 265 8.94 4.02 17.11
C PHE A 265 9.95 5.09 16.66
N GLU A 266 9.63 6.38 16.82
CA GLU A 266 10.54 7.49 16.50
C GLU A 266 11.84 7.38 17.30
N ARG A 267 11.77 7.07 18.61
CA ARG A 267 12.95 6.83 19.45
C ARG A 267 13.75 5.62 18.97
N ASN A 268 13.09 4.50 18.67
CA ASN A 268 13.77 3.29 18.17
C ASN A 268 14.47 3.55 16.84
N MET A 269 13.90 4.38 15.96
CA MET A 269 14.55 4.80 14.72
C MET A 269 15.76 5.69 14.99
N ASP A 270 15.67 6.62 15.96
CA ASP A 270 16.81 7.47 16.37
C ASP A 270 17.92 6.62 17.03
N GLU A 271 17.59 5.67 17.90
CA GLU A 271 18.54 4.72 18.50
C GLU A 271 19.27 3.89 17.42
N ARG A 272 18.50 3.37 16.44
CA ARG A 272 19.07 2.65 15.30
C ARG A 272 20.04 3.50 14.48
N LYS A 273 19.68 4.77 14.26
CA LYS A 273 20.56 5.75 13.62
C LYS A 273 21.84 5.98 14.43
N GLY A 274 21.72 6.15 15.73
CA GLY A 274 22.85 6.31 16.66
C GLY A 274 23.83 5.14 16.59
N VAL A 275 23.31 3.91 16.52
CA VAL A 275 24.16 2.71 16.38
C VAL A 275 24.90 2.66 15.06
N LYS A 276 24.23 3.00 13.95
CA LYS A 276 24.92 3.09 12.66
C LYS A 276 26.04 4.14 12.69
N LEU A 277 25.78 5.31 13.27
CA LEU A 277 26.79 6.36 13.44
C LEU A 277 27.98 5.88 14.28
N ALA A 278 27.73 5.22 15.41
CA ALA A 278 28.79 4.63 16.23
C ALA A 278 29.57 3.53 15.49
N THR A 279 28.92 2.77 14.62
CA THR A 279 29.57 1.78 13.76
C THR A 279 30.48 2.45 12.75
N LEU A 280 30.05 3.55 12.09
CA LEU A 280 30.87 4.30 11.15
C LEU A 280 32.09 4.94 11.85
N GLN A 281 31.94 5.48 13.05
CA GLN A 281 33.01 6.00 13.84
C GLN A 281 34.08 4.94 14.15
N LYS A 282 33.69 3.75 14.63
CA LYS A 282 34.60 2.64 14.87
C LYS A 282 35.33 2.20 13.59
N MET A 283 34.63 2.18 12.44
CA MET A 283 35.27 1.89 11.16
C MET A 283 36.34 2.94 10.79
N SER A 284 36.04 4.23 11.04
CA SER A 284 36.99 5.33 10.83
C SER A 284 38.21 5.17 11.72
N GLU A 285 38.05 4.88 13.01
CA GLU A 285 39.14 4.62 13.95
C GLU A 285 40.00 3.46 13.48
N THR A 286 39.38 2.36 13.01
CA THR A 286 40.13 1.19 12.50
C THR A 286 40.95 1.53 11.24
N ILE A 287 40.43 2.35 10.33
CA ILE A 287 41.18 2.79 9.14
C ILE A 287 42.38 3.65 9.55
N VAL A 288 42.16 4.59 10.48
CA VAL A 288 43.25 5.45 10.99
C VAL A 288 44.35 4.63 11.69
N GLU A 289 43.95 3.62 12.48
CA GLU A 289 44.89 2.71 13.14
C GLU A 289 45.62 1.84 12.12
N GLY A 290 44.96 1.31 11.10
CA GLY A 290 45.57 0.59 9.99
C GLY A 290 46.57 1.43 9.22
N LEU A 291 46.28 2.73 9.03
CA LEU A 291 47.20 3.67 8.40
C LEU A 291 48.46 3.90 9.26
N LYS A 292 48.29 4.12 10.57
CA LYS A 292 49.41 4.29 11.52
C LYS A 292 50.32 3.08 11.56
N ASN A 293 49.76 1.90 11.48
CA ASN A 293 50.49 0.63 11.51
C ASN A 293 51.02 0.21 10.12
N LYS A 294 50.92 1.08 9.09
CA LYS A 294 51.33 0.82 7.71
C LYS A 294 50.70 -0.44 7.09
N LEU A 295 49.56 -0.84 7.55
CA LEU A 295 48.78 -1.98 7.04
C LEU A 295 47.96 -1.63 5.79
N MET A 296 47.79 -0.34 5.51
CA MET A 296 46.94 0.19 4.44
C MET A 296 47.64 1.33 3.71
N ASP A 297 47.46 1.39 2.39
CA ASP A 297 47.94 2.51 1.58
C ASP A 297 47.19 3.81 1.92
N GLU A 298 47.90 4.93 2.00
CA GLU A 298 47.36 6.23 2.40
C GLU A 298 46.24 6.71 1.46
N LYS A 299 46.41 6.53 0.15
CA LYS A 299 45.39 6.91 -0.85
C LYS A 299 44.14 6.10 -0.69
N TYR A 300 44.26 4.81 -0.42
CA TYR A 300 43.12 3.92 -0.21
C TYR A 300 42.41 4.21 1.11
N ALA A 301 43.16 4.47 2.19
CA ALA A 301 42.58 4.86 3.47
C ALA A 301 41.78 6.16 3.37
N ASN A 302 42.28 7.18 2.68
CA ASN A 302 41.62 8.45 2.48
C ASN A 302 40.32 8.29 1.67
N GLN A 303 40.29 7.44 0.65
CA GLN A 303 39.05 7.13 -0.08
C GLN A 303 37.99 6.44 0.79
N LEU A 304 38.40 5.55 1.68
CA LEU A 304 37.47 4.89 2.61
C LEU A 304 36.93 5.88 3.65
N LEU A 305 37.78 6.78 4.18
CA LEU A 305 37.35 7.81 5.13
C LEU A 305 36.38 8.79 4.50
N GLU A 306 36.62 9.25 3.28
CA GLU A 306 35.69 10.10 2.53
C GLU A 306 34.30 9.41 2.31
N THR A 307 34.36 8.11 1.99
CA THR A 307 33.11 7.32 1.84
C THR A 307 32.34 7.22 3.15
N LEU A 308 33.03 7.03 4.29
CA LEU A 308 32.41 7.00 5.62
C LEU A 308 31.82 8.35 6.02
N GLU A 309 32.55 9.44 5.77
CA GLU A 309 32.08 10.80 6.06
C GLU A 309 30.81 11.14 5.28
N ASN A 310 30.77 10.80 3.99
CA ASN A 310 29.58 10.98 3.15
C ASN A 310 28.38 10.19 3.68
N GLU A 311 28.57 8.95 4.13
CA GLU A 311 27.51 8.14 4.72
C GLU A 311 27.06 8.69 6.08
N GLU A 312 27.97 9.21 6.88
CA GLU A 312 27.66 9.86 8.15
C GLU A 312 26.78 11.10 7.94
N VAL A 313 27.11 11.95 6.96
CA VAL A 313 26.31 13.12 6.57
C VAL A 313 24.93 12.67 6.11
N ASN A 314 24.82 11.67 5.26
CA ASN A 314 23.55 11.11 4.80
C ASN A 314 22.68 10.62 5.95
N LEU A 315 23.26 9.92 6.92
CA LEU A 315 22.54 9.48 8.11
C LEU A 315 22.08 10.66 8.99
N LYS A 316 22.92 11.68 9.19
CA LYS A 316 22.58 12.87 10.01
C LYS A 316 21.44 13.70 9.41
N THR A 317 21.34 13.79 8.09
CA THR A 317 20.29 14.52 7.37
C THR A 317 18.93 13.81 7.34
N ASP A 318 18.83 12.59 7.89
CA ASP A 318 17.58 11.82 7.89
C ASP A 318 16.44 12.55 8.62
N ASN A 319 15.29 12.68 7.95
CA ASN A 319 14.21 13.57 8.37
C ASN A 319 13.21 12.85 9.27
N LYS A 320 13.08 13.29 10.54
CA LYS A 320 12.10 12.78 11.52
C LYS A 320 10.64 12.87 11.05
N LYS A 321 10.31 13.79 10.13
CA LYS A 321 8.96 13.91 9.58
C LYS A 321 8.53 12.65 8.83
N SER A 322 9.46 11.98 8.15
CA SER A 322 9.22 10.72 7.46
C SER A 322 8.83 9.57 8.42
N TYR A 323 9.37 9.54 9.63
CA TYR A 323 9.08 8.47 10.59
C TYR A 323 7.60 8.40 10.99
N LYS A 324 6.93 9.55 11.10
CA LYS A 324 5.50 9.63 11.39
C LYS A 324 4.67 9.01 10.26
N SER A 325 5.03 9.30 9.02
CA SER A 325 4.39 8.76 7.81
C SER A 325 4.55 7.25 7.74
N VAL A 326 5.78 6.76 7.91
CA VAL A 326 6.13 5.33 7.92
C VAL A 326 5.36 4.57 8.99
N PHE A 327 5.34 5.09 10.23
CA PHE A 327 4.59 4.47 11.33
C PHE A 327 3.12 4.29 11.00
N ARG A 328 2.46 5.34 10.48
CA ARG A 328 1.03 5.30 10.14
C ARG A 328 0.74 4.30 9.02
N MET A 329 1.54 4.32 7.96
CA MET A 329 1.36 3.44 6.80
C MET A 329 1.54 1.96 7.18
N VAL A 330 2.58 1.61 7.93
CA VAL A 330 2.84 0.22 8.35
C VAL A 330 1.80 -0.25 9.36
N LYS A 331 1.36 0.62 10.28
CA LYS A 331 0.32 0.29 11.27
C LYS A 331 -1.02 -0.05 10.61
N ARG A 332 -1.41 0.68 9.55
CA ARG A 332 -2.62 0.40 8.77
C ARG A 332 -2.49 -0.87 7.91
N ASN A 333 -1.28 -1.20 7.50
CA ASN A 333 -1.00 -2.30 6.58
C ASN A 333 0.01 -3.30 7.16
N PRO A 334 -0.31 -3.99 8.28
CA PRO A 334 0.64 -4.89 8.96
C PRO A 334 1.06 -6.09 8.10
N GLY A 335 0.23 -6.48 7.14
CA GLY A 335 0.49 -7.56 6.18
C GLY A 335 1.28 -7.15 4.95
N ALA A 336 1.69 -5.87 4.81
CA ALA A 336 2.45 -5.40 3.65
C ALA A 336 3.80 -6.14 3.52
N VAL A 337 4.23 -6.43 2.28
CA VAL A 337 5.48 -7.17 1.98
C VAL A 337 6.26 -6.43 0.91
N SER A 338 7.59 -6.39 1.02
CA SER A 338 8.47 -5.93 -0.06
C SER A 338 9.28 -7.11 -0.59
N ARG A 339 9.36 -7.26 -1.92
CA ARG A 339 10.16 -8.32 -2.54
C ARG A 339 11.65 -7.95 -2.58
N SER A 340 11.95 -6.72 -2.93
CA SER A 340 13.33 -6.24 -3.08
C SER A 340 14.00 -5.93 -1.74
N HIS A 341 13.22 -5.54 -0.73
CA HIS A 341 13.70 -5.04 0.55
C HIS A 341 12.93 -5.65 1.73
N SER A 342 12.74 -6.97 1.72
CA SER A 342 11.95 -7.66 2.75
C SER A 342 12.56 -7.53 4.15
N ALA A 343 13.88 -7.60 4.25
CA ALA A 343 14.60 -7.51 5.51
C ALA A 343 14.43 -6.11 6.16
N GLU A 344 14.51 -5.06 5.36
CA GLU A 344 14.38 -3.67 5.81
C GLU A 344 12.95 -3.36 6.26
N LEU A 345 11.95 -3.81 5.49
CA LEU A 345 10.55 -3.65 5.88
C LEU A 345 10.22 -4.45 7.15
N ASP A 346 10.75 -5.66 7.30
CA ASP A 346 10.55 -6.48 8.50
C ASP A 346 11.26 -5.87 9.71
N GLU A 347 12.41 -5.22 9.52
CA GLU A 347 13.09 -4.45 10.55
C GLU A 347 12.22 -3.28 11.03
N ILE A 348 11.67 -2.48 10.10
CA ILE A 348 10.72 -1.39 10.42
C ILE A 348 9.50 -1.92 11.20
N LYS A 349 8.92 -3.04 10.77
CA LYS A 349 7.78 -3.66 11.46
C LYS A 349 8.10 -4.11 12.88
N LYS A 350 9.32 -4.61 13.12
CA LYS A 350 9.78 -4.99 14.47
C LYS A 350 9.88 -3.78 15.40
N LEU A 351 10.32 -2.63 14.87
CA LEU A 351 10.41 -1.38 15.64
C LEU A 351 9.03 -0.79 16.03
N ILE A 352 7.94 -1.21 15.34
CA ILE A 352 6.57 -0.76 15.60
C ILE A 352 5.84 -1.69 16.59
N LYS A 353 6.24 -2.97 16.65
CA LYS A 353 5.64 -3.97 17.54
C LYS A 353 6.02 -3.74 19.00
#